data_bd84538c3180359a6cc37ad5fba47933
#
_entry.id   bd84538c3180359a6cc37ad5fba47933
#
_cell.length_a   1.000
_cell.length_b   1.000
_cell.length_c   1.000
_cell.angle_alpha   90.00
_cell.angle_beta   90.00
_cell.angle_gamma   90.00
#
_symmetry.space_group_name_H-M   'P 1'
#
loop_
_entity.id
_entity.type
_entity.pdbx_description
1 polymer ?
#
loop_
_entity_poly.entity_id
_entity_poly.type
_entity_poly.pdbx_seq_one_letter_code
_entity_poly.pdbx_strand_id
1 'polypeptide(L)'
;MGLYNWHSQVSTRWFHPLLLLAWFIIGLGLRFTNLTAKPPWTDEFATLVFSLGNSFLPVPLDQAIAPDILLQPLQPNPASGIGNVIHNLITEDNHPPLYFVLVHLWMKLFPNQGELVSLLAARSFPALLGAVSIPFTYILGRLAFRSSLVGQLTAGMMAVSPYAVYLGQEARHYTLSMIWVIASLFCLVIATRHIQNRTLLPFWLIILWVGINALGIATHYFFTLTLCAEALVLIFLAWQQSTQSKTLVFFSSLWWRIYIVAIGTAVAGLVWLPSILENRYRSSLTAWIQVDGIGLHLINPIFQAFAAWVTMIMLLPIESSQLAVVIASGLVMLIFAIWATPILVRGFKFQLQQPQTSLATQVFIGVVLGAIALFFILTYIFGVDITRGARYNFVYFPAVIILVGASLAVYWRTRKKAVMIIWLMGFISAVTVICNLGYQKYYRPDLLVQVIQQNSQVPVLIATTHKTLVQTGEMMGIARELKLSTSQTSTQFLLAHQETDPNTSTVSLENTLKQLPRPFDLWLVNFHAPTAAEVKQCLADTKSLTTVDGYEYKIYQCR
;
A
#
# COMPACT_ATOMS: atom_id res chain seq x y z
N MET A 1 27.04 49.43 12.88
CA MET A 1 26.25 48.99 11.69
C MET A 1 26.46 47.50 11.29
N GLY A 2 27.33 46.72 11.95
CA GLY A 2 27.65 45.34 11.57
C GLY A 2 26.82 44.21 12.19
N LEU A 3 26.10 44.44 13.27
CA LEU A 3 25.37 43.39 14.01
C LEU A 3 23.94 43.11 13.47
N TYR A 4 23.33 44.06 12.76
CA TYR A 4 21.97 43.90 12.20
C TYR A 4 21.91 42.98 10.99
N ASN A 5 22.99 42.85 10.21
CA ASN A 5 23.08 41.98 9.04
C ASN A 5 23.36 40.49 9.39
N TRP A 6 23.96 40.23 10.53
CA TRP A 6 24.30 38.85 10.94
C TRP A 6 23.09 38.05 11.37
N HIS A 7 22.18 38.64 12.14
CA HIS A 7 20.94 37.97 12.58
C HIS A 7 19.98 37.68 11.42
N SER A 8 19.89 38.53 10.41
CA SER A 8 19.03 38.29 9.23
C SER A 8 19.61 37.19 8.32
N GLN A 9 20.92 37.09 8.16
CA GLN A 9 21.54 36.03 7.37
C GLN A 9 21.50 34.67 8.08
N VAL A 10 21.67 34.63 9.39
CA VAL A 10 21.55 33.41 10.20
C VAL A 10 20.10 32.91 10.19
N SER A 11 19.10 33.80 10.32
CA SER A 11 17.68 33.42 10.29
C SER A 11 17.25 32.84 8.95
N THR A 12 17.76 33.37 7.84
CA THR A 12 17.43 32.82 6.48
C THR A 12 18.13 31.50 6.20
N ARG A 13 19.34 31.28 6.76
CA ARG A 13 20.09 30.02 6.57
C ARG A 13 19.41 28.83 7.22
N TRP A 14 18.81 28.99 8.40
CA TRP A 14 18.16 27.93 9.16
C TRP A 14 16.68 27.76 8.82
N PHE A 15 16.06 28.70 8.11
CA PHE A 15 14.63 28.66 7.81
C PHE A 15 14.22 27.38 7.07
N HIS A 16 14.90 27.01 5.99
CA HIS A 16 14.55 25.83 5.21
C HIS A 16 14.78 24.50 5.98
N PRO A 17 15.91 24.29 6.67
CA PRO A 17 16.10 23.11 7.50
C PRO A 17 15.06 22.98 8.63
N LEU A 18 14.76 24.07 9.34
CA LEU A 18 13.77 24.05 10.42
C LEU A 18 12.36 23.79 9.91
N LEU A 19 11.98 24.39 8.78
CA LEU A 19 10.68 24.12 8.16
C LEU A 19 10.58 22.67 7.67
N LEU A 20 11.66 22.11 7.13
CA LEU A 20 11.70 20.69 6.73
C LEU A 20 11.59 19.77 7.95
N LEU A 21 12.25 20.11 9.05
CA LEU A 21 12.10 19.39 10.32
C LEU A 21 10.66 19.46 10.84
N ALA A 22 9.99 20.62 10.72
CA ALA A 22 8.59 20.75 11.08
C ALA A 22 7.68 19.83 10.24
N TRP A 23 7.88 19.77 8.92
CA TRP A 23 7.16 18.84 8.06
C TRP A 23 7.42 17.38 8.43
N PHE A 24 8.67 17.04 8.75
CA PHE A 24 9.03 15.69 9.20
C PHE A 24 8.33 15.33 10.51
N ILE A 25 8.33 16.23 11.50
CA ILE A 25 7.68 16.02 12.80
C ILE A 25 6.15 15.88 12.63
N ILE A 26 5.51 16.76 11.85
CA ILE A 26 4.08 16.66 11.55
C ILE A 26 3.76 15.32 10.87
N GLY A 27 4.52 14.97 9.83
CA GLY A 27 4.31 13.73 9.11
C GLY A 27 4.59 12.47 9.92
N LEU A 28 5.58 12.51 10.83
CA LEU A 28 5.86 11.44 11.78
C LEU A 28 4.69 11.30 12.77
N GLY A 29 4.26 12.41 13.36
CA GLY A 29 3.12 12.43 14.28
C GLY A 29 1.85 11.83 13.65
N LEU A 30 1.49 12.26 12.42
CA LEU A 30 0.33 11.73 11.71
C LEU A 30 0.42 10.23 11.46
N ARG A 31 1.62 9.68 11.19
CA ARG A 31 1.79 8.24 10.92
C ARG A 31 1.81 7.39 12.17
N PHE A 32 2.28 7.94 13.30
CA PHE A 32 2.33 7.21 14.56
C PHE A 32 1.07 7.33 15.41
N THR A 33 0.24 8.35 15.18
CA THR A 33 -1.03 8.50 15.91
C THR A 33 -2.00 7.39 15.54
N ASN A 34 -2.59 6.73 16.54
CA ASN A 34 -3.53 5.61 16.40
C ASN A 34 -3.00 4.44 15.54
N LEU A 35 -1.68 4.21 15.54
CA LEU A 35 -1.01 3.26 14.65
C LEU A 35 -1.55 1.81 14.81
N THR A 36 -2.01 1.44 15.99
CA THR A 36 -2.54 0.10 16.28
C THR A 36 -4.07 0.04 16.39
N ALA A 37 -4.76 1.15 16.17
CA ALA A 37 -6.21 1.23 16.36
C ALA A 37 -7.02 0.41 15.33
N LYS A 38 -6.50 0.26 14.10
CA LYS A 38 -7.10 -0.61 13.08
C LYS A 38 -6.64 -2.06 13.28
N PRO A 39 -7.55 -3.06 13.23
CA PRO A 39 -7.13 -4.45 13.22
C PRO A 39 -6.21 -4.73 12.03
N PRO A 40 -5.25 -5.67 12.15
CA PRO A 40 -4.45 -6.11 11.01
C PRO A 40 -5.33 -6.90 10.03
N TRP A 41 -5.06 -6.74 8.75
CA TRP A 41 -5.75 -7.45 7.69
C TRP A 41 -4.87 -8.54 7.07
N THR A 42 -5.42 -9.36 6.18
CA THR A 42 -4.79 -10.56 5.65
C THR A 42 -3.34 -10.37 5.18
N ASP A 43 -3.07 -9.31 4.41
CA ASP A 43 -1.71 -9.04 3.93
C ASP A 43 -0.75 -8.62 5.08
N GLU A 44 -1.25 -7.98 6.14
CA GLU A 44 -0.42 -7.67 7.30
C GLU A 44 -0.11 -8.95 8.09
N PHE A 45 -1.05 -9.90 8.20
CA PHE A 45 -0.75 -11.21 8.80
C PHE A 45 0.36 -11.94 8.02
N ALA A 46 0.34 -11.91 6.68
CA ALA A 46 1.43 -12.44 5.88
C ALA A 46 2.77 -11.75 6.21
N THR A 47 2.76 -10.41 6.34
CA THR A 47 3.97 -9.70 6.76
C THR A 47 4.45 -10.11 8.15
N LEU A 48 3.55 -10.21 9.13
CA LEU A 48 3.89 -10.58 10.51
C LEU A 48 4.48 -11.98 10.57
N VAL A 49 3.80 -12.98 9.97
CA VAL A 49 4.22 -14.39 9.98
C VAL A 49 5.58 -14.56 9.29
N PHE A 50 5.71 -14.09 8.05
CA PHE A 50 6.96 -14.29 7.30
C PHE A 50 8.13 -13.47 7.86
N SER A 51 7.88 -12.26 8.37
CA SER A 51 8.95 -11.48 9.01
C SER A 51 9.38 -12.04 10.37
N LEU A 52 8.59 -12.89 11.03
CA LEU A 52 9.06 -13.69 12.16
C LEU A 52 9.92 -14.89 11.74
N GLY A 53 9.97 -15.21 10.45
CA GLY A 53 10.57 -16.45 9.91
C GLY A 53 9.69 -17.66 10.15
N ASN A 54 8.40 -17.45 10.39
CA ASN A 54 7.40 -18.49 10.55
C ASN A 54 6.69 -18.80 9.23
N SER A 55 5.83 -19.83 9.23
CA SER A 55 5.08 -20.38 8.11
C SER A 55 3.60 -20.51 8.46
N PHE A 56 2.71 -20.44 7.47
CA PHE A 56 1.29 -20.76 7.63
C PHE A 56 1.01 -22.27 7.53
N LEU A 57 1.88 -23.04 6.88
CA LEU A 57 1.68 -24.46 6.62
C LEU A 57 1.45 -25.33 7.88
N PRO A 58 2.04 -25.03 9.05
CA PRO A 58 1.78 -25.82 10.26
C PRO A 58 0.37 -25.67 10.83
N VAL A 59 -0.43 -24.70 10.38
CA VAL A 59 -1.80 -24.55 10.86
C VAL A 59 -2.65 -25.73 10.37
N PRO A 60 -3.24 -26.51 11.30
CA PRO A 60 -4.00 -27.70 10.90
C PRO A 60 -5.28 -27.34 10.13
N LEU A 61 -5.53 -28.06 9.04
CA LEU A 61 -6.77 -27.99 8.28
C LEU A 61 -7.69 -29.17 8.64
N ASP A 62 -8.97 -29.04 8.28
CA ASP A 62 -9.99 -30.10 8.35
C ASP A 62 -10.26 -30.66 9.75
N GLN A 63 -9.92 -29.91 10.78
CA GLN A 63 -10.21 -30.25 12.18
C GLN A 63 -10.48 -28.98 13.00
N ALA A 64 -11.24 -29.12 14.08
CA ALA A 64 -11.48 -28.03 15.02
C ALA A 64 -10.22 -27.74 15.83
N ILE A 65 -9.74 -26.51 15.79
CA ILE A 65 -8.53 -26.05 16.49
C ILE A 65 -8.84 -24.89 17.43
N ALA A 66 -8.10 -24.81 18.52
CA ALA A 66 -8.18 -23.67 19.45
C ALA A 66 -7.58 -22.40 18.83
N PRO A 67 -8.00 -21.20 19.29
CA PRO A 67 -7.41 -19.93 18.84
C PRO A 67 -5.89 -19.88 18.95
N ASP A 68 -5.30 -20.43 20.00
CA ASP A 68 -3.85 -20.42 20.23
C ASP A 68 -3.09 -21.23 19.18
N ILE A 69 -3.66 -22.34 18.67
CA ILE A 69 -3.08 -23.13 17.57
C ILE A 69 -3.13 -22.31 16.27
N LEU A 70 -4.25 -21.66 16.00
CA LEU A 70 -4.41 -20.80 14.83
C LEU A 70 -3.45 -19.60 14.86
N LEU A 71 -3.16 -19.05 16.04
CA LEU A 71 -2.27 -17.91 16.25
C LEU A 71 -0.80 -18.28 16.45
N GLN A 72 -0.45 -19.57 16.46
CA GLN A 72 0.93 -20.03 16.66
C GLN A 72 1.93 -19.40 15.65
N PRO A 73 1.59 -19.19 14.35
CA PRO A 73 2.51 -18.52 13.42
C PRO A 73 2.84 -17.05 13.78
N LEU A 74 2.06 -16.42 14.66
CA LEU A 74 2.32 -15.07 15.16
C LEU A 74 3.17 -15.03 16.44
N GLN A 75 3.59 -16.19 16.94
CA GLN A 75 4.46 -16.27 18.10
C GLN A 75 5.92 -16.09 17.67
N PRO A 76 6.68 -15.18 18.32
CA PRO A 76 8.09 -15.00 18.04
C PRO A 76 8.90 -16.27 18.30
N ASN A 77 9.71 -16.67 17.33
CA ASN A 77 10.63 -17.80 17.47
C ASN A 77 12.09 -17.28 17.49
N PRO A 78 12.79 -17.30 18.63
CA PRO A 78 14.16 -16.82 18.71
C PRO A 78 15.15 -17.57 17.81
N ALA A 79 14.86 -18.83 17.45
CA ALA A 79 15.70 -19.63 16.57
C ALA A 79 15.55 -19.24 15.08
N SER A 80 14.50 -18.51 14.72
CA SER A 80 14.28 -18.10 13.32
C SER A 80 15.24 -16.99 12.89
N GLY A 81 15.83 -17.16 11.71
CA GLY A 81 16.77 -16.23 11.10
C GLY A 81 16.31 -15.75 9.72
N ILE A 82 17.13 -14.92 9.08
CA ILE A 82 16.88 -14.37 7.73
C ILE A 82 16.66 -15.50 6.72
N GLY A 83 17.36 -16.64 6.83
CA GLY A 83 17.20 -17.80 5.95
C GLY A 83 15.76 -18.34 6.00
N ASN A 84 15.15 -18.43 7.18
CA ASN A 84 13.76 -18.87 7.34
C ASN A 84 12.78 -17.86 6.69
N VAL A 85 13.02 -16.55 6.86
CA VAL A 85 12.20 -15.50 6.23
C VAL A 85 12.20 -15.66 4.71
N ILE A 86 13.38 -15.79 4.10
CA ILE A 86 13.52 -15.94 2.64
C ILE A 86 12.91 -17.26 2.16
N HIS A 87 13.21 -18.37 2.83
CA HIS A 87 12.71 -19.70 2.45
C HIS A 87 11.17 -19.74 2.47
N ASN A 88 10.55 -19.37 3.60
CA ASN A 88 9.10 -19.45 3.74
C ASN A 88 8.39 -18.50 2.77
N LEU A 89 8.94 -17.31 2.54
CA LEU A 89 8.37 -16.36 1.59
C LEU A 89 8.40 -16.89 0.14
N ILE A 90 9.52 -17.47 -0.29
CA ILE A 90 9.64 -18.03 -1.64
C ILE A 90 8.74 -19.26 -1.81
N THR A 91 8.55 -20.07 -0.76
CA THR A 91 7.74 -21.29 -0.83
C THR A 91 6.24 -21.06 -0.71
N GLU A 92 5.78 -20.04 0.02
CA GLU A 92 4.36 -19.85 0.39
C GLU A 92 3.72 -18.58 -0.17
N ASP A 93 4.52 -17.55 -0.52
CA ASP A 93 4.01 -16.24 -0.97
C ASP A 93 4.60 -15.88 -2.34
N ASN A 94 4.17 -14.75 -2.89
CA ASN A 94 4.60 -14.22 -4.18
C ASN A 94 5.32 -12.85 -4.09
N HIS A 95 5.76 -12.45 -2.89
CA HIS A 95 6.44 -11.17 -2.68
C HIS A 95 7.97 -11.33 -2.63
N PRO A 96 8.74 -10.32 -3.13
CA PRO A 96 10.20 -10.31 -2.96
C PRO A 96 10.58 -10.11 -1.48
N PRO A 97 11.71 -10.66 -1.00
CA PRO A 97 11.99 -10.79 0.44
C PRO A 97 12.58 -9.56 1.12
N LEU A 98 13.08 -8.55 0.39
CA LEU A 98 13.86 -7.46 1.00
C LEU A 98 13.13 -6.77 2.15
N TYR A 99 11.87 -6.41 1.96
CA TYR A 99 11.09 -5.74 2.99
C TYR A 99 10.90 -6.61 4.23
N PHE A 100 10.57 -7.88 4.05
CA PHE A 100 10.32 -8.83 5.15
C PHE A 100 11.58 -9.09 5.97
N VAL A 101 12.74 -9.18 5.32
CA VAL A 101 14.05 -9.27 6.00
C VAL A 101 14.32 -8.01 6.83
N LEU A 102 14.06 -6.82 6.29
CA LEU A 102 14.24 -5.57 7.02
C LEU A 102 13.29 -5.47 8.21
N VAL A 103 12.02 -5.88 8.07
CA VAL A 103 11.05 -5.93 9.18
C VAL A 103 11.48 -6.96 10.22
N HIS A 104 12.00 -8.13 9.81
CA HIS A 104 12.57 -9.12 10.72
C HIS A 104 13.66 -8.52 11.62
N LEU A 105 14.64 -7.84 10.99
CA LEU A 105 15.73 -7.18 11.72
C LEU A 105 15.22 -6.04 12.61
N TRP A 106 14.23 -5.28 12.13
CA TRP A 106 13.62 -4.19 12.87
C TRP A 106 12.89 -4.70 14.11
N MET A 107 12.06 -5.74 13.98
CA MET A 107 11.30 -6.30 15.10
C MET A 107 12.21 -6.89 16.19
N LYS A 108 13.40 -7.39 15.83
CA LYS A 108 14.40 -7.86 16.82
C LYS A 108 14.95 -6.76 17.74
N LEU A 109 14.78 -5.48 17.38
CA LEU A 109 15.16 -4.36 18.25
C LEU A 109 14.17 -4.13 19.39
N PHE A 110 12.98 -4.75 19.34
CA PHE A 110 11.95 -4.58 20.35
C PHE A 110 11.84 -5.85 21.21
N PRO A 111 11.85 -5.71 22.55
CA PRO A 111 11.66 -6.87 23.42
C PRO A 111 10.26 -7.45 23.24
N ASN A 112 10.16 -8.76 23.17
CA ASN A 112 8.89 -9.46 23.16
C ASN A 112 8.26 -9.36 24.56
N GLN A 113 7.19 -8.58 24.69
CA GLN A 113 6.46 -8.39 25.95
C GLN A 113 5.19 -9.25 26.05
N GLY A 114 4.95 -10.14 25.07
CA GLY A 114 3.74 -10.96 25.02
C GLY A 114 3.93 -12.24 24.23
N GLU A 115 2.91 -13.07 24.20
CA GLU A 115 2.90 -14.33 23.46
C GLU A 115 2.89 -14.11 21.93
N LEU A 116 2.26 -13.01 21.47
CA LEU A 116 2.13 -12.67 20.06
C LEU A 116 3.04 -11.50 19.67
N VAL A 117 3.37 -11.44 18.39
CA VAL A 117 4.14 -10.35 17.79
C VAL A 117 3.51 -8.98 18.04
N SER A 118 4.33 -7.98 18.35
CA SER A 118 3.88 -6.60 18.55
C SER A 118 3.49 -5.94 17.22
N LEU A 119 2.20 -5.63 17.07
CA LEU A 119 1.69 -4.88 15.90
C LEU A 119 2.30 -3.47 15.84
N LEU A 120 2.54 -2.83 16.99
CA LEU A 120 3.20 -1.53 17.07
C LEU A 120 4.62 -1.62 16.50
N ALA A 121 5.40 -2.62 16.90
CA ALA A 121 6.76 -2.80 16.39
C ALA A 121 6.76 -3.02 14.88
N ALA A 122 5.87 -3.86 14.35
CA ALA A 122 5.79 -4.13 12.93
C ALA A 122 5.37 -2.89 12.10
N ARG A 123 4.35 -2.15 12.55
CA ARG A 123 3.85 -0.94 11.85
C ARG A 123 4.77 0.29 12.04
N SER A 124 5.58 0.34 13.09
CA SER A 124 6.49 1.47 13.31
C SER A 124 7.55 1.59 12.21
N PHE A 125 7.97 0.49 11.59
CA PHE A 125 8.93 0.51 10.49
C PHE A 125 8.40 1.23 9.24
N PRO A 126 7.27 0.84 8.64
CA PRO A 126 6.69 1.58 7.51
C PRO A 126 6.25 3.00 7.89
N ALA A 127 5.84 3.27 9.13
CA ALA A 127 5.53 4.62 9.60
C ALA A 127 6.77 5.53 9.58
N LEU A 128 7.92 5.02 10.05
CA LEU A 128 9.19 5.72 10.00
C LEU A 128 9.65 5.95 8.55
N LEU A 129 9.59 4.92 7.69
CA LEU A 129 9.93 5.05 6.27
C LEU A 129 9.03 6.06 5.56
N GLY A 130 7.73 6.07 5.88
CA GLY A 130 6.79 7.06 5.38
C GLY A 130 7.13 8.49 5.81
N ALA A 131 7.65 8.70 7.03
CA ALA A 131 8.16 10.00 7.48
C ALA A 131 9.47 10.37 6.77
N VAL A 132 10.39 9.41 6.60
CA VAL A 132 11.67 9.60 5.87
C VAL A 132 11.45 9.97 4.40
N SER A 133 10.35 9.55 3.79
CA SER A 133 10.01 9.95 2.42
C SER A 133 9.82 11.48 2.26
N ILE A 134 9.50 12.21 3.34
CA ILE A 134 9.27 13.66 3.34
C ILE A 134 10.54 14.44 2.96
N PRO A 135 11.69 14.28 3.67
CA PRO A 135 12.93 14.95 3.27
C PRO A 135 13.45 14.48 1.90
N PHE A 136 13.25 13.22 1.51
CA PHE A 136 13.63 12.77 0.18
C PHE A 136 12.81 13.46 -0.92
N THR A 137 11.53 13.65 -0.69
CA THR A 137 10.65 14.38 -1.61
C THR A 137 11.03 15.87 -1.68
N TYR A 138 11.46 16.48 -0.56
CA TYR A 138 12.05 17.82 -0.56
C TYR A 138 13.26 17.90 -1.47
N ILE A 139 14.20 16.96 -1.32
CA ILE A 139 15.44 16.91 -2.10
C ILE A 139 15.14 16.78 -3.58
N LEU A 140 14.24 15.85 -3.94
CA LEU A 140 13.84 15.64 -5.34
C LEU A 140 13.15 16.87 -5.94
N GLY A 141 12.19 17.48 -5.24
CA GLY A 141 11.49 18.68 -5.70
C GLY A 141 12.44 19.88 -5.87
N ARG A 142 13.34 20.08 -4.89
CA ARG A 142 14.37 21.12 -4.97
C ARG A 142 15.34 20.88 -6.12
N LEU A 143 15.79 19.66 -6.30
CA LEU A 143 16.66 19.28 -7.43
C LEU A 143 15.95 19.54 -8.75
N ALA A 144 14.75 18.99 -8.94
CA ALA A 144 14.04 19.00 -10.20
C ALA A 144 13.68 20.42 -10.68
N PHE A 145 13.24 21.29 -9.78
CA PHE A 145 12.79 22.65 -10.09
C PHE A 145 13.79 23.74 -9.71
N ARG A 146 14.97 23.39 -9.20
CA ARG A 146 16.01 24.33 -8.69
C ARG A 146 15.43 25.37 -7.73
N SER A 147 14.45 24.97 -6.91
CA SER A 147 13.70 25.86 -6.01
C SER A 147 13.48 25.23 -4.65
N SER A 148 14.01 25.85 -3.60
CA SER A 148 13.74 25.43 -2.23
C SER A 148 12.26 25.58 -1.87
N LEU A 149 11.53 26.54 -2.46
CA LEU A 149 10.09 26.71 -2.26
C LEU A 149 9.31 25.48 -2.79
N VAL A 150 9.63 25.02 -4.01
CA VAL A 150 9.03 23.79 -4.57
C VAL A 150 9.33 22.61 -3.64
N GLY A 151 10.58 22.44 -3.21
CA GLY A 151 10.95 21.41 -2.26
C GLY A 151 10.10 21.46 -0.97
N GLN A 152 9.94 22.63 -0.35
CA GLN A 152 9.15 22.80 0.88
C GLN A 152 7.66 22.47 0.68
N LEU A 153 7.06 22.95 -0.40
CA LEU A 153 5.65 22.69 -0.68
C LEU A 153 5.41 21.20 -1.00
N THR A 154 6.35 20.57 -1.70
CA THR A 154 6.30 19.13 -1.97
C THR A 154 6.43 18.31 -0.66
N ALA A 155 7.39 18.66 0.20
CA ALA A 155 7.54 18.03 1.52
C ALA A 155 6.30 18.23 2.40
N GLY A 156 5.74 19.45 2.43
CA GLY A 156 4.51 19.75 3.16
C GLY A 156 3.32 18.93 2.66
N MET A 157 3.16 18.74 1.35
CA MET A 157 2.11 17.89 0.78
C MET A 157 2.36 16.39 1.06
N MET A 158 3.60 15.92 0.99
CA MET A 158 3.95 14.53 1.36
C MET A 158 3.67 14.26 2.85
N ALA A 159 3.91 15.24 3.72
CA ALA A 159 3.68 15.11 5.15
C ALA A 159 2.18 14.88 5.47
N VAL A 160 1.28 15.58 4.76
CA VAL A 160 -0.16 15.60 5.06
C VAL A 160 -1.03 14.84 4.05
N SER A 161 -0.44 14.20 3.05
CA SER A 161 -1.20 13.38 2.11
C SER A 161 -1.90 12.23 2.83
N PRO A 162 -3.24 12.09 2.73
CA PRO A 162 -3.97 10.99 3.37
C PRO A 162 -3.51 9.63 2.85
N TYR A 163 -3.17 9.53 1.57
CA TYR A 163 -2.63 8.32 0.96
C TYR A 163 -1.25 7.94 1.55
N ALA A 164 -0.34 8.91 1.71
CA ALA A 164 0.97 8.65 2.30
C ALA A 164 0.88 8.27 3.79
N VAL A 165 -0.09 8.82 4.52
CA VAL A 165 -0.37 8.43 5.91
C VAL A 165 -0.95 7.02 5.96
N TYR A 166 -1.92 6.71 5.10
CA TYR A 166 -2.50 5.38 4.98
C TYR A 166 -1.42 4.30 4.75
N LEU A 167 -0.56 4.48 3.73
CA LEU A 167 0.52 3.52 3.47
C LEU A 167 1.52 3.40 4.63
N GLY A 168 1.74 4.49 5.37
CA GLY A 168 2.63 4.50 6.53
C GLY A 168 2.05 3.80 7.76
N GLN A 169 0.74 3.57 7.83
CA GLN A 169 0.06 2.93 8.96
C GLN A 169 -0.16 1.42 8.78
N GLU A 170 0.31 0.84 7.69
CA GLU A 170 0.22 -0.60 7.42
C GLU A 170 1.58 -1.27 7.50
N ALA A 171 1.66 -2.44 8.12
CA ALA A 171 2.87 -3.26 8.13
C ALA A 171 3.10 -3.88 6.72
N ARG A 172 3.30 -3.01 5.69
CA ARG A 172 3.46 -3.39 4.29
C ARG A 172 4.60 -2.63 3.63
N HIS A 173 5.12 -3.18 2.57
CA HIS A 173 6.33 -2.73 1.84
C HIS A 173 6.14 -1.43 1.02
N TYR A 174 4.94 -0.84 0.97
CA TYR A 174 4.64 0.28 0.07
C TYR A 174 5.44 1.55 0.37
N THR A 175 5.71 1.87 1.64
CA THR A 175 6.51 3.04 2.00
C THR A 175 7.98 2.89 1.61
N LEU A 176 8.54 1.68 1.72
CA LEU A 176 9.89 1.39 1.25
C LEU A 176 9.94 1.48 -0.29
N SER A 177 8.95 0.90 -0.98
CA SER A 177 8.84 1.00 -2.43
C SER A 177 8.73 2.45 -2.89
N MET A 178 7.96 3.28 -2.19
CA MET A 178 7.84 4.72 -2.45
C MET A 178 9.19 5.46 -2.32
N ILE A 179 10.03 5.08 -1.36
CA ILE A 179 11.39 5.63 -1.23
C ILE A 179 12.23 5.27 -2.45
N TRP A 180 12.15 4.02 -2.94
CA TRP A 180 12.85 3.61 -4.17
C TRP A 180 12.34 4.34 -5.40
N VAL A 181 11.02 4.60 -5.51
CA VAL A 181 10.46 5.43 -6.57
C VAL A 181 11.06 6.85 -6.53
N ILE A 182 11.11 7.49 -5.34
CA ILE A 182 11.70 8.83 -5.19
C ILE A 182 13.18 8.82 -5.61
N ALA A 183 13.93 7.78 -5.22
CA ALA A 183 15.34 7.64 -5.53
C ALA A 183 15.58 7.39 -7.05
N SER A 184 14.76 6.56 -7.71
CA SER A 184 14.85 6.35 -9.16
C SER A 184 14.50 7.61 -9.93
N LEU A 185 13.43 8.32 -9.55
CA LEU A 185 13.06 9.61 -10.12
C LEU A 185 14.16 10.66 -9.95
N PHE A 186 14.91 10.63 -8.84
CA PHE A 186 16.09 11.49 -8.64
C PHE A 186 17.16 11.21 -9.71
N CYS A 187 17.46 9.93 -9.97
CA CYS A 187 18.39 9.53 -11.02
C CYS A 187 17.87 9.91 -12.41
N LEU A 188 16.59 9.70 -12.69
CA LEU A 188 15.94 10.07 -13.94
C LEU A 188 16.05 11.57 -14.23
N VAL A 189 15.76 12.43 -13.23
CA VAL A 189 15.87 13.90 -13.38
C VAL A 189 17.31 14.32 -13.70
N ILE A 190 18.32 13.72 -13.08
CA ILE A 190 19.71 14.00 -13.40
C ILE A 190 20.05 13.53 -14.81
N ALA A 191 19.63 12.30 -15.17
CA ALA A 191 19.89 11.72 -16.47
C ALA A 191 19.27 12.57 -17.60
N THR A 192 18.01 13.01 -17.46
CA THR A 192 17.34 13.85 -18.45
C THR A 192 18.01 15.20 -18.66
N ARG A 193 18.62 15.77 -17.59
CA ARG A 193 19.45 16.99 -17.72
C ARG A 193 20.74 16.74 -18.46
N HIS A 194 21.41 15.62 -18.22
CA HIS A 194 22.61 15.24 -18.96
C HIS A 194 22.29 15.04 -20.44
N ILE A 195 21.16 14.39 -20.75
CA ILE A 195 20.66 14.22 -22.12
C ILE A 195 20.39 15.59 -22.77
N GLN A 196 19.69 16.50 -22.08
CA GLN A 196 19.38 17.85 -22.58
C GLN A 196 20.65 18.67 -22.84
N ASN A 197 21.61 18.60 -21.91
CA ASN A 197 22.87 19.35 -22.00
C ASN A 197 23.91 18.67 -22.92
N ARG A 198 23.59 17.51 -23.52
CA ARG A 198 24.49 16.70 -24.34
C ARG A 198 25.79 16.32 -23.63
N THR A 199 25.71 15.99 -22.33
CA THR A 199 26.83 15.56 -21.50
C THR A 199 26.66 14.09 -21.10
N LEU A 200 27.78 13.39 -20.93
CA LEU A 200 27.75 11.97 -20.54
C LEU A 200 27.28 11.81 -19.10
N LEU A 201 26.43 10.81 -18.87
CA LEU A 201 25.99 10.42 -17.52
C LEU A 201 27.19 9.93 -16.69
N PRO A 202 27.43 10.43 -15.46
CA PRO A 202 28.57 9.96 -14.65
C PRO A 202 28.43 8.48 -14.24
N PHE A 203 29.54 7.74 -14.17
CA PHE A 203 29.52 6.32 -13.83
C PHE A 203 28.93 6.00 -12.46
N TRP A 204 29.22 6.84 -11.46
CA TRP A 204 28.65 6.66 -10.13
C TRP A 204 27.10 6.65 -10.15
N LEU A 205 26.50 7.47 -11.03
CA LEU A 205 25.04 7.54 -11.16
C LEU A 205 24.47 6.28 -11.85
N ILE A 206 25.22 5.69 -12.78
CA ILE A 206 24.84 4.40 -13.41
C ILE A 206 24.75 3.32 -12.32
N ILE A 207 25.80 3.17 -11.53
CA ILE A 207 25.87 2.17 -10.44
C ILE A 207 24.77 2.43 -9.42
N LEU A 208 24.60 3.67 -9.00
CA LEU A 208 23.57 4.06 -8.05
C LEU A 208 22.16 3.74 -8.58
N TRP A 209 21.88 4.09 -9.84
CA TRP A 209 20.56 3.90 -10.43
C TRP A 209 20.23 2.41 -10.60
N VAL A 210 21.16 1.60 -11.11
CA VAL A 210 21.01 0.14 -11.18
C VAL A 210 20.78 -0.46 -9.78
N GLY A 211 21.54 -0.03 -8.77
CA GLY A 211 21.39 -0.48 -7.39
C GLY A 211 20.01 -0.12 -6.81
N ILE A 212 19.54 1.12 -7.00
CA ILE A 212 18.20 1.55 -6.60
C ILE A 212 17.13 0.70 -7.27
N ASN A 213 17.26 0.48 -8.58
CA ASN A 213 16.30 -0.31 -9.34
C ASN A 213 16.26 -1.77 -8.87
N ALA A 214 17.42 -2.37 -8.61
CA ALA A 214 17.53 -3.72 -8.07
C ALA A 214 16.85 -3.84 -6.69
N LEU A 215 17.09 -2.90 -5.78
CA LEU A 215 16.47 -2.86 -4.45
C LEU A 215 14.96 -2.59 -4.53
N GLY A 216 14.52 -1.74 -5.46
CA GLY A 216 13.12 -1.49 -5.72
C GLY A 216 12.37 -2.75 -6.17
N ILE A 217 12.93 -3.51 -7.13
CA ILE A 217 12.36 -4.78 -7.60
C ILE A 217 12.38 -5.82 -6.46
N ALA A 218 13.48 -5.91 -5.69
CA ALA A 218 13.61 -6.79 -4.54
C ALA A 218 12.66 -6.43 -3.38
N THR A 219 12.03 -5.24 -3.41
CA THR A 219 11.02 -4.82 -2.44
C THR A 219 9.60 -5.13 -2.93
N HIS A 220 9.29 -4.85 -4.21
CA HIS A 220 7.96 -5.07 -4.80
C HIS A 220 8.04 -5.17 -6.32
N TYR A 221 7.49 -6.24 -6.90
CA TYR A 221 7.52 -6.43 -8.36
C TYR A 221 6.84 -5.31 -9.14
N PHE A 222 5.78 -4.67 -8.61
CA PHE A 222 5.13 -3.53 -9.28
C PHE A 222 5.99 -2.27 -9.37
N PHE A 223 7.15 -2.22 -8.69
CA PHE A 223 8.14 -1.19 -8.94
C PHE A 223 8.62 -1.19 -10.40
N THR A 224 8.57 -2.34 -11.09
CA THR A 224 8.86 -2.43 -12.53
C THR A 224 7.97 -1.52 -13.38
N LEU A 225 6.73 -1.24 -12.95
CA LEU A 225 5.84 -0.31 -13.65
C LEU A 225 6.35 1.13 -13.60
N THR A 226 6.99 1.53 -12.49
CA THR A 226 7.71 2.82 -12.41
C THR A 226 8.84 2.85 -13.43
N LEU A 227 9.64 1.79 -13.50
CA LEU A 227 10.77 1.69 -14.44
C LEU A 227 10.31 1.71 -15.91
N CYS A 228 9.21 1.03 -16.21
CA CYS A 228 8.59 1.09 -17.55
C CYS A 228 8.08 2.51 -17.86
N ALA A 229 7.47 3.21 -16.91
CA ALA A 229 7.03 4.59 -17.08
C ALA A 229 8.24 5.55 -17.30
N GLU A 230 9.33 5.36 -16.55
CA GLU A 230 10.59 6.09 -16.75
C GLU A 230 11.21 5.81 -18.13
N ALA A 231 11.19 4.56 -18.57
CA ALA A 231 11.65 4.18 -19.91
C ALA A 231 10.82 4.84 -21.01
N LEU A 232 9.48 4.89 -20.86
CA LEU A 232 8.60 5.61 -21.80
C LEU A 232 8.96 7.11 -21.88
N VAL A 233 9.28 7.75 -20.77
CA VAL A 233 9.75 9.15 -20.74
C VAL A 233 11.07 9.29 -21.50
N LEU A 234 12.04 8.40 -21.26
CA LEU A 234 13.33 8.44 -21.96
C LEU A 234 13.16 8.21 -23.46
N ILE A 235 12.33 7.27 -23.88
CA ILE A 235 12.01 7.01 -25.29
C ILE A 235 11.38 8.26 -25.93
N PHE A 236 10.42 8.89 -25.24
CA PHE A 236 9.79 10.12 -25.72
C PHE A 236 10.80 11.25 -25.91
N LEU A 237 11.72 11.45 -24.95
CA LEU A 237 12.77 12.47 -25.05
C LEU A 237 13.75 12.17 -26.20
N ALA A 238 14.11 10.90 -26.40
CA ALA A 238 14.95 10.49 -27.52
C ALA A 238 14.26 10.74 -28.87
N TRP A 239 12.98 10.41 -28.97
CA TRP A 239 12.18 10.68 -30.17
C TRP A 239 12.09 12.18 -30.46
N GLN A 240 11.82 13.00 -29.46
CA GLN A 240 11.77 14.47 -29.60
C GLN A 240 13.10 15.03 -30.08
N GLN A 241 14.23 14.58 -29.52
CA GLN A 241 15.56 15.00 -29.94
C GLN A 241 15.87 14.55 -31.38
N SER A 242 15.52 13.32 -31.74
CA SER A 242 15.74 12.79 -33.10
C SER A 242 14.97 13.58 -34.14
N THR A 243 13.72 13.96 -33.82
CA THR A 243 12.89 14.79 -34.72
C THR A 243 13.47 16.20 -34.91
N GLN A 244 13.99 16.80 -33.82
CA GLN A 244 14.61 18.14 -33.90
C GLN A 244 15.95 18.14 -34.61
N SER A 245 16.79 17.13 -34.42
CA SER A 245 18.13 17.04 -35.01
C SER A 245 18.16 16.38 -36.39
N LYS A 246 17.05 15.80 -36.85
CA LYS A 246 16.95 14.97 -38.08
C LYS A 246 17.96 13.81 -38.11
N THR A 247 18.44 13.36 -36.94
CA THR A 247 19.38 12.25 -36.75
C THR A 247 18.85 11.24 -35.73
N LEU A 248 19.17 9.98 -35.92
CA LEU A 248 18.80 8.93 -34.97
C LEU A 248 19.67 9.03 -33.70
N VAL A 249 19.19 9.78 -32.69
CA VAL A 249 19.91 10.08 -31.46
C VAL A 249 20.14 8.82 -30.62
N PHE A 250 19.32 7.79 -30.78
CA PHE A 250 19.43 6.51 -30.08
C PHE A 250 20.82 5.84 -30.22
N PHE A 251 21.52 6.05 -31.33
CA PHE A 251 22.85 5.49 -31.57
C PHE A 251 23.99 6.41 -31.13
N SER A 252 23.69 7.54 -30.48
CA SER A 252 24.73 8.47 -30.02
C SER A 252 25.45 7.96 -28.78
N SER A 253 26.69 8.38 -28.59
CA SER A 253 27.51 8.06 -27.43
C SER A 253 26.90 8.46 -26.08
N LEU A 254 25.90 9.34 -26.09
CA LEU A 254 25.20 9.79 -24.89
C LEU A 254 24.24 8.72 -24.34
N TRP A 255 23.63 7.93 -25.23
CA TRP A 255 22.61 6.95 -24.86
C TRP A 255 23.18 5.62 -24.39
N TRP A 256 24.40 5.27 -24.75
CA TRP A 256 24.98 3.99 -24.38
C TRP A 256 25.03 3.79 -22.84
N ARG A 257 25.23 4.87 -22.06
CA ARG A 257 25.22 4.80 -20.59
C ARG A 257 23.82 4.59 -20.02
N ILE A 258 22.79 5.07 -20.70
CA ILE A 258 21.39 4.76 -20.38
C ILE A 258 21.10 3.27 -20.66
N TYR A 259 21.64 2.74 -21.77
CA TYR A 259 21.51 1.30 -22.06
C TYR A 259 22.21 0.41 -21.02
N ILE A 260 23.34 0.83 -20.46
CA ILE A 260 23.96 0.11 -19.35
C ILE A 260 23.02 0.08 -18.13
N VAL A 261 22.38 1.19 -17.79
CA VAL A 261 21.37 1.23 -16.71
C VAL A 261 20.23 0.26 -17.03
N ALA A 262 19.69 0.31 -18.24
CA ALA A 262 18.59 -0.56 -18.66
C ALA A 262 18.97 -2.04 -18.60
N ILE A 263 20.15 -2.42 -19.12
CA ILE A 263 20.66 -3.80 -19.11
C ILE A 263 20.93 -4.24 -17.66
N GLY A 264 21.61 -3.42 -16.86
CA GLY A 264 21.87 -3.73 -15.45
C GLY A 264 20.59 -3.92 -14.64
N THR A 265 19.59 -3.06 -14.89
CA THR A 265 18.26 -3.19 -14.27
C THR A 265 17.54 -4.47 -14.74
N ALA A 266 17.59 -4.78 -16.03
CA ALA A 266 17.01 -6.02 -16.57
C ALA A 266 17.66 -7.27 -15.96
N VAL A 267 19.00 -7.30 -15.87
CA VAL A 267 19.73 -8.41 -15.23
C VAL A 267 19.30 -8.55 -13.76
N ALA A 268 19.22 -7.45 -13.01
CA ALA A 268 18.74 -7.47 -11.62
C ALA A 268 17.29 -7.96 -11.50
N GLY A 269 16.43 -7.62 -12.48
CA GLY A 269 15.05 -8.10 -12.55
C GLY A 269 14.95 -9.60 -12.88
N LEU A 270 15.79 -10.09 -13.78
CA LEU A 270 15.81 -11.50 -14.20
C LEU A 270 16.18 -12.47 -13.06
N VAL A 271 16.87 -12.01 -12.02
CA VAL A 271 17.14 -12.81 -10.81
C VAL A 271 15.83 -13.31 -10.18
N TRP A 272 14.73 -12.56 -10.31
CA TRP A 272 13.42 -12.91 -9.74
C TRP A 272 12.53 -13.72 -10.69
N LEU A 273 12.97 -13.94 -11.93
CA LEU A 273 12.18 -14.66 -12.93
C LEU A 273 11.78 -16.07 -12.50
N PRO A 274 12.65 -16.91 -11.89
CA PRO A 274 12.24 -18.23 -11.40
C PRO A 274 11.08 -18.14 -10.40
N SER A 275 11.20 -17.27 -9.39
CA SER A 275 10.15 -17.07 -8.39
C SER A 275 8.83 -16.54 -9.01
N ILE A 276 8.91 -15.64 -9.99
CA ILE A 276 7.72 -15.13 -10.70
C ILE A 276 7.05 -16.24 -11.52
N LEU A 277 7.81 -17.11 -12.16
CA LEU A 277 7.29 -18.22 -12.95
C LEU A 277 6.66 -19.31 -12.06
N GLU A 278 7.29 -19.65 -10.94
CA GLU A 278 6.72 -20.57 -9.95
C GLU A 278 5.41 -20.03 -9.36
N ASN A 279 5.36 -18.73 -9.08
CA ASN A 279 4.15 -18.05 -8.59
C ASN A 279 2.98 -18.05 -9.58
N ARG A 280 3.23 -18.26 -10.87
CA ARG A 280 2.17 -18.47 -11.86
C ARG A 280 1.30 -19.69 -11.52
N TYR A 281 1.85 -20.70 -10.88
CA TYR A 281 1.11 -21.85 -10.36
C TYR A 281 0.31 -21.54 -9.08
N ARG A 282 0.58 -20.40 -8.42
CA ARG A 282 -0.14 -19.89 -7.25
C ARG A 282 -1.10 -18.76 -7.63
N SER A 283 -1.75 -18.89 -8.80
CA SER A 283 -2.67 -17.88 -9.36
C SER A 283 -3.84 -17.54 -8.42
N SER A 284 -4.17 -18.44 -7.48
CA SER A 284 -5.21 -18.21 -6.46
C SER A 284 -4.95 -17.00 -5.55
N LEU A 285 -3.68 -16.65 -5.25
CA LEU A 285 -3.34 -15.47 -4.45
C LEU A 285 -3.60 -14.14 -5.17
N THR A 286 -3.62 -14.17 -6.51
CA THR A 286 -3.86 -13.00 -7.36
C THR A 286 -5.21 -13.04 -8.07
N ALA A 287 -6.05 -14.03 -7.77
CA ALA A 287 -7.36 -14.18 -8.41
C ALA A 287 -8.26 -12.94 -8.22
N TRP A 288 -8.15 -12.24 -7.09
CA TRP A 288 -8.94 -11.05 -6.78
C TRP A 288 -8.70 -9.85 -7.72
N ILE A 289 -7.56 -9.78 -8.43
CA ILE A 289 -7.27 -8.74 -9.44
C ILE A 289 -7.56 -9.19 -10.86
N GLN A 290 -7.98 -10.43 -11.08
CA GLN A 290 -8.35 -10.88 -12.42
C GLN A 290 -9.73 -10.37 -12.81
N VAL A 291 -9.90 -10.01 -14.07
CA VAL A 291 -11.18 -9.49 -14.60
C VAL A 291 -11.93 -10.64 -15.24
N ASP A 292 -13.04 -11.02 -14.63
CA ASP A 292 -13.96 -12.03 -15.18
C ASP A 292 -15.07 -11.33 -15.96
N GLY A 293 -15.13 -11.59 -17.27
CA GLY A 293 -16.27 -11.30 -18.12
C GLY A 293 -16.35 -9.91 -18.76
N ILE A 294 -17.36 -9.74 -19.63
CA ILE A 294 -17.70 -8.50 -20.36
C ILE A 294 -18.91 -7.86 -19.66
N GLY A 295 -18.86 -6.56 -19.33
CA GLY A 295 -20.01 -5.86 -18.72
C GLY A 295 -19.64 -4.51 -18.06
N LEU A 296 -20.45 -4.07 -17.09
CA LEU A 296 -20.22 -2.84 -16.30
C LEU A 296 -18.87 -2.84 -15.58
N HIS A 297 -18.24 -4.01 -15.41
CA HIS A 297 -16.90 -4.17 -14.85
C HIS A 297 -15.81 -3.42 -15.65
N LEU A 298 -16.03 -3.11 -16.93
CA LEU A 298 -15.09 -2.32 -17.74
C LEU A 298 -14.98 -0.85 -17.32
N ILE A 299 -15.99 -0.31 -16.63
CA ILE A 299 -16.02 1.09 -16.20
C ILE A 299 -15.42 1.25 -14.78
N ASN A 300 -15.54 0.21 -13.94
CA ASN A 300 -15.05 0.24 -12.57
C ASN A 300 -13.57 0.66 -12.43
N PRO A 301 -12.62 0.16 -13.25
CA PRO A 301 -11.22 0.57 -13.17
C PRO A 301 -11.00 2.08 -13.33
N ILE A 302 -11.82 2.74 -14.15
CA ILE A 302 -11.75 4.20 -14.35
C ILE A 302 -12.18 4.94 -13.08
N PHE A 303 -13.28 4.52 -12.45
CA PHE A 303 -13.76 5.11 -11.21
C PHE A 303 -12.80 4.83 -10.04
N GLN A 304 -12.26 3.62 -9.96
CA GLN A 304 -11.26 3.25 -8.94
C GLN A 304 -9.99 4.08 -9.07
N ALA A 305 -9.45 4.24 -10.30
CA ALA A 305 -8.31 5.09 -10.56
C ALA A 305 -8.60 6.55 -10.20
N PHE A 306 -9.77 7.07 -10.58
CA PHE A 306 -10.17 8.44 -10.26
C PHE A 306 -10.28 8.64 -8.74
N ALA A 307 -10.94 7.73 -8.02
CA ALA A 307 -11.04 7.75 -6.57
C ALA A 307 -9.65 7.73 -5.91
N ALA A 308 -8.74 6.88 -6.40
CA ALA A 308 -7.38 6.81 -5.91
C ALA A 308 -6.61 8.14 -6.11
N TRP A 309 -6.77 8.83 -7.24
CA TRP A 309 -6.13 10.14 -7.47
C TRP A 309 -6.67 11.21 -6.53
N VAL A 310 -7.99 11.25 -6.34
CA VAL A 310 -8.64 12.18 -5.41
C VAL A 310 -8.10 11.95 -3.99
N THR A 311 -8.05 10.69 -3.56
CA THR A 311 -7.64 10.33 -2.20
C THR A 311 -6.13 10.46 -1.95
N MET A 312 -5.30 10.75 -2.96
CA MET A 312 -3.91 11.17 -2.74
C MET A 312 -3.80 12.55 -2.08
N ILE A 313 -4.78 13.43 -2.31
CA ILE A 313 -4.73 14.85 -1.90
C ILE A 313 -5.79 15.16 -0.85
N MET A 314 -6.99 14.58 -0.96
CA MET A 314 -8.11 14.85 -0.08
C MET A 314 -8.94 13.60 0.19
N LEU A 315 -9.32 13.41 1.46
CA LEU A 315 -10.18 12.34 1.92
C LEU A 315 -10.89 12.79 3.21
N LEU A 316 -12.16 13.12 3.12
CA LEU A 316 -13.01 13.40 4.28
C LEU A 316 -13.76 12.14 4.71
N PRO A 317 -14.50 12.15 5.84
CA PRO A 317 -15.16 10.96 6.41
C PRO A 317 -16.29 10.37 5.55
N ILE A 318 -15.93 9.82 4.37
CA ILE A 318 -16.87 9.15 3.45
C ILE A 318 -17.16 7.70 3.84
N GLU A 319 -16.45 7.16 4.82
CA GLU A 319 -16.65 5.82 5.38
C GLU A 319 -17.25 5.88 6.81
N SER A 320 -17.92 6.99 7.14
CA SER A 320 -18.63 7.15 8.40
C SER A 320 -19.92 6.29 8.41
N SER A 321 -20.30 5.76 9.58
CA SER A 321 -21.59 5.09 9.77
C SER A 321 -22.79 6.03 9.63
N GLN A 322 -22.60 7.36 9.71
CA GLN A 322 -23.65 8.35 9.59
C GLN A 322 -23.77 8.86 8.15
N LEU A 323 -24.86 8.53 7.47
CA LEU A 323 -25.11 8.90 6.07
C LEU A 323 -25.01 10.41 5.82
N ALA A 324 -25.49 11.24 6.76
CA ALA A 324 -25.40 12.69 6.66
C ALA A 324 -23.94 13.17 6.60
N VAL A 325 -23.03 12.55 7.37
CA VAL A 325 -21.60 12.86 7.35
C VAL A 325 -20.98 12.45 6.03
N VAL A 326 -21.35 11.29 5.49
CA VAL A 326 -20.88 10.79 4.18
C VAL A 326 -21.27 11.76 3.06
N ILE A 327 -22.55 12.16 3.01
CA ILE A 327 -23.05 13.08 1.99
C ILE A 327 -22.37 14.46 2.11
N ALA A 328 -22.29 15.02 3.32
CA ALA A 328 -21.64 16.31 3.56
C ALA A 328 -20.15 16.26 3.16
N SER A 329 -19.43 15.20 3.54
CA SER A 329 -18.02 14.98 3.17
C SER A 329 -17.84 14.90 1.65
N GLY A 330 -18.69 14.14 0.97
CA GLY A 330 -18.66 14.00 -0.50
C GLY A 330 -18.90 15.34 -1.20
N LEU A 331 -19.88 16.13 -0.75
CA LEU A 331 -20.17 17.46 -1.29
C LEU A 331 -19.00 18.44 -1.08
N VAL A 332 -18.42 18.47 0.12
CA VAL A 332 -17.25 19.34 0.42
C VAL A 332 -16.06 18.92 -0.45
N MET A 333 -15.79 17.62 -0.60
CA MET A 333 -14.73 17.13 -1.48
C MET A 333 -14.97 17.53 -2.94
N LEU A 334 -16.19 17.41 -3.43
CA LEU A 334 -16.55 17.79 -4.80
C LEU A 334 -16.35 19.30 -5.04
N ILE A 335 -16.86 20.16 -4.14
CA ILE A 335 -16.69 21.61 -4.21
C ILE A 335 -15.21 21.97 -4.19
N PHE A 336 -14.45 21.34 -3.27
CA PHE A 336 -13.00 21.55 -3.18
C PHE A 336 -12.28 21.10 -4.46
N ALA A 337 -12.63 19.95 -5.05
CA ALA A 337 -12.05 19.46 -6.31
C ALA A 337 -12.30 20.46 -7.45
N ILE A 338 -13.54 20.93 -7.61
CA ILE A 338 -13.91 21.94 -8.64
C ILE A 338 -13.10 23.23 -8.45
N TRP A 339 -12.88 23.65 -7.21
CA TRP A 339 -12.12 24.86 -6.90
C TRP A 339 -10.61 24.69 -7.06
N ALA A 340 -10.03 23.56 -6.59
CA ALA A 340 -8.58 23.31 -6.57
C ALA A 340 -8.02 22.91 -7.94
N THR A 341 -8.76 22.13 -8.73
CA THR A 341 -8.30 21.61 -10.04
C THR A 341 -7.84 22.72 -11.00
N PRO A 342 -8.59 23.83 -11.22
CA PRO A 342 -8.12 24.91 -12.08
C PRO A 342 -6.83 25.57 -11.59
N ILE A 343 -6.61 25.63 -10.26
CA ILE A 343 -5.40 26.19 -9.67
C ILE A 343 -4.22 25.28 -10.02
N LEU A 344 -4.35 23.97 -9.78
CA LEU A 344 -3.32 23.00 -10.07
C LEU A 344 -3.00 22.93 -11.57
N VAL A 345 -4.02 22.84 -12.42
CA VAL A 345 -3.85 22.76 -13.88
C VAL A 345 -3.16 24.00 -14.46
N ARG A 346 -3.56 25.18 -14.02
CA ARG A 346 -2.89 26.43 -14.47
C ARG A 346 -1.44 26.49 -13.96
N GLY A 347 -1.19 26.03 -12.73
CA GLY A 347 0.16 25.93 -12.19
C GLY A 347 1.04 24.99 -13.03
N PHE A 348 0.53 23.80 -13.42
CA PHE A 348 1.23 22.88 -14.32
C PHE A 348 1.52 23.51 -15.69
N LYS A 349 0.52 24.15 -16.30
CA LYS A 349 0.69 24.84 -17.58
C LYS A 349 1.75 25.93 -17.50
N PHE A 350 1.77 26.71 -16.41
CA PHE A 350 2.80 27.72 -16.19
C PHE A 350 4.19 27.08 -16.10
N GLN A 351 4.36 26.01 -15.31
CA GLN A 351 5.64 25.31 -15.19
C GLN A 351 6.13 24.71 -16.53
N LEU A 352 5.22 24.20 -17.36
CA LEU A 352 5.53 23.70 -18.70
C LEU A 352 6.01 24.80 -19.66
N GLN A 353 5.52 26.02 -19.50
CA GLN A 353 5.89 27.17 -20.35
C GLN A 353 7.23 27.79 -19.97
N GLN A 354 7.73 27.55 -18.74
CA GLN A 354 9.00 28.11 -18.29
C GLN A 354 10.18 27.25 -18.77
N PRO A 355 11.16 27.78 -19.51
CA PRO A 355 12.29 26.98 -20.03
C PRO A 355 13.07 26.24 -18.94
N GLN A 356 13.15 26.82 -17.73
CA GLN A 356 13.91 26.26 -16.60
C GLN A 356 13.24 25.07 -15.93
N THR A 357 11.90 24.98 -15.98
CA THR A 357 11.11 23.97 -15.28
C THR A 357 10.36 23.02 -16.21
N SER A 358 10.30 23.37 -17.52
CA SER A 358 9.57 22.61 -18.54
C SER A 358 10.02 21.15 -18.59
N LEU A 359 11.32 20.88 -18.68
CA LEU A 359 11.84 19.51 -18.74
C LEU A 359 11.43 18.69 -17.52
N ALA A 360 11.62 19.22 -16.30
CA ALA A 360 11.25 18.52 -15.08
C ALA A 360 9.74 18.24 -15.04
N THR A 361 8.93 19.22 -15.44
CA THR A 361 7.46 19.07 -15.49
C THR A 361 7.05 18.02 -16.52
N GLN A 362 7.66 17.98 -17.70
CA GLN A 362 7.43 16.95 -18.73
C GLN A 362 7.80 15.56 -18.23
N VAL A 363 8.94 15.41 -17.53
CA VAL A 363 9.39 14.15 -16.96
C VAL A 363 8.37 13.60 -15.96
N PHE A 364 7.94 14.40 -14.98
CA PHE A 364 6.98 13.93 -13.99
C PHE A 364 5.58 13.67 -14.56
N ILE A 365 5.10 14.51 -15.46
CA ILE A 365 3.84 14.26 -16.18
C ILE A 365 3.95 12.98 -17.00
N GLY A 366 5.07 12.77 -17.71
CA GLY A 366 5.31 11.57 -18.49
C GLY A 366 5.32 10.30 -17.65
N VAL A 367 5.96 10.32 -16.47
CA VAL A 367 5.95 9.18 -15.53
C VAL A 367 4.53 8.89 -15.03
N VAL A 368 3.77 9.93 -14.64
CA VAL A 368 2.39 9.75 -14.18
C VAL A 368 1.50 9.18 -15.28
N LEU A 369 1.53 9.79 -16.47
CA LEU A 369 0.70 9.32 -17.60
C LEU A 369 1.14 7.94 -18.11
N GLY A 370 2.45 7.68 -18.16
CA GLY A 370 3.00 6.38 -18.53
C GLY A 370 2.56 5.27 -17.56
N ALA A 371 2.65 5.52 -16.26
CA ALA A 371 2.20 4.56 -15.25
C ALA A 371 0.69 4.31 -15.32
N ILE A 372 -0.13 5.36 -15.49
CA ILE A 372 -1.58 5.24 -15.66
C ILE A 372 -1.92 4.44 -16.92
N ALA A 373 -1.25 4.71 -18.04
CA ALA A 373 -1.43 3.95 -19.27
C ALA A 373 -1.08 2.48 -19.08
N LEU A 374 0.01 2.17 -18.37
CA LEU A 374 0.39 0.79 -18.04
C LEU A 374 -0.65 0.11 -17.16
N PHE A 375 -1.25 0.80 -16.17
CA PHE A 375 -2.34 0.25 -15.35
C PHE A 375 -3.54 -0.15 -16.23
N PHE A 376 -3.95 0.72 -17.13
CA PHE A 376 -5.07 0.43 -18.04
C PHE A 376 -4.71 -0.63 -19.10
N ILE A 377 -3.47 -0.69 -19.58
CA ILE A 377 -3.00 -1.76 -20.45
C ILE A 377 -3.09 -3.11 -19.73
N LEU A 378 -2.62 -3.21 -18.48
CA LEU A 378 -2.72 -4.42 -17.68
C LEU A 378 -4.19 -4.82 -17.45
N THR A 379 -5.04 -3.85 -17.16
CA THR A 379 -6.45 -4.10 -16.89
C THR A 379 -7.23 -4.54 -18.15
N TYR A 380 -7.11 -3.81 -19.25
CA TYR A 380 -7.97 -4.03 -20.42
C TYR A 380 -7.38 -4.98 -21.46
N ILE A 381 -6.06 -5.13 -21.52
CA ILE A 381 -5.42 -6.03 -22.50
C ILE A 381 -5.05 -7.35 -21.84
N PHE A 382 -4.51 -7.32 -20.61
CA PHE A 382 -4.03 -8.52 -19.93
C PHE A 382 -5.03 -9.09 -18.90
N GLY A 383 -6.17 -8.42 -18.66
CA GLY A 383 -7.20 -8.88 -17.73
C GLY A 383 -6.79 -8.83 -16.26
N VAL A 384 -5.79 -8.00 -15.91
CA VAL A 384 -5.29 -7.85 -14.54
C VAL A 384 -5.59 -6.46 -14.02
N ASP A 385 -6.67 -6.32 -13.26
CA ASP A 385 -7.14 -5.03 -12.73
C ASP A 385 -6.41 -4.63 -11.45
N ILE A 386 -5.27 -3.98 -11.61
CA ILE A 386 -4.49 -3.46 -10.49
C ILE A 386 -5.07 -2.17 -9.90
N THR A 387 -6.10 -1.56 -10.50
CA THR A 387 -6.77 -0.37 -9.96
C THR A 387 -7.61 -0.70 -8.72
N ARG A 388 -8.01 -1.98 -8.53
CA ARG A 388 -8.69 -2.48 -7.32
C ARG A 388 -7.91 -2.24 -6.04
N GLY A 389 -6.59 -2.19 -6.11
CA GLY A 389 -5.71 -1.89 -4.97
C GLY A 389 -5.19 -0.47 -4.99
N ALA A 390 -5.84 0.48 -4.29
CA ALA A 390 -5.36 1.87 -4.20
C ALA A 390 -3.88 1.94 -3.78
N ARG A 391 -3.42 0.99 -2.97
CA ARG A 391 -2.03 0.86 -2.51
C ARG A 391 -1.00 0.76 -3.64
N TYR A 392 -1.35 0.25 -4.81
CA TYR A 392 -0.43 0.09 -5.95
C TYR A 392 -0.07 1.41 -6.64
N ASN A 393 -0.79 2.49 -6.37
CA ASN A 393 -0.48 3.80 -6.91
C ASN A 393 0.85 4.40 -6.36
N PHE A 394 1.53 3.73 -5.41
CA PHE A 394 2.89 4.10 -4.98
C PHE A 394 3.85 4.24 -6.17
N VAL A 395 3.59 3.51 -7.24
CA VAL A 395 4.35 3.49 -8.52
C VAL A 395 4.60 4.90 -9.08
N TYR A 396 3.62 5.80 -8.97
CA TYR A 396 3.72 7.16 -9.52
C TYR A 396 3.34 8.26 -8.52
N PHE A 397 2.85 7.91 -7.35
CA PHE A 397 2.41 8.87 -6.33
C PHE A 397 3.47 9.94 -5.98
N PRO A 398 4.78 9.63 -5.80
CA PRO A 398 5.79 10.66 -5.56
C PRO A 398 5.88 11.69 -6.67
N ALA A 399 5.71 11.28 -7.94
CA ALA A 399 5.70 12.20 -9.07
C ALA A 399 4.48 13.13 -9.03
N VAL A 400 3.30 12.64 -8.63
CA VAL A 400 2.09 13.45 -8.42
C VAL A 400 2.33 14.52 -7.36
N ILE A 401 2.87 14.14 -6.20
CA ILE A 401 3.13 15.09 -5.09
C ILE A 401 4.14 16.17 -5.50
N ILE A 402 5.15 15.82 -6.29
CA ILE A 402 6.11 16.81 -6.81
C ILE A 402 5.43 17.78 -7.76
N LEU A 403 4.60 17.31 -8.68
CA LEU A 403 3.83 18.17 -9.57
C LEU A 403 2.89 19.10 -8.81
N VAL A 404 2.20 18.60 -7.78
CA VAL A 404 1.34 19.41 -6.90
C VAL A 404 2.16 20.50 -6.22
N GLY A 405 3.28 20.15 -5.58
CA GLY A 405 4.16 21.12 -4.93
C GLY A 405 4.70 22.18 -5.90
N ALA A 406 5.10 21.78 -7.10
CA ALA A 406 5.57 22.68 -8.16
C ALA A 406 4.45 23.62 -8.64
N SER A 407 3.23 23.11 -8.80
CA SER A 407 2.07 23.92 -9.14
C SER A 407 1.73 24.95 -8.05
N LEU A 408 1.72 24.53 -6.78
CA LEU A 408 1.44 25.41 -5.64
C LEU A 408 2.49 26.52 -5.50
N ALA A 409 3.74 26.25 -5.86
CA ALA A 409 4.82 27.24 -5.79
C ALA A 409 4.55 28.46 -6.70
N VAL A 410 3.87 28.26 -7.83
CA VAL A 410 3.47 29.36 -8.73
C VAL A 410 2.58 30.39 -8.01
N TYR A 411 1.72 29.90 -7.11
CA TYR A 411 0.74 30.74 -6.42
C TYR A 411 1.18 31.21 -5.05
N TRP A 412 2.34 30.79 -4.55
CA TRP A 412 2.79 31.14 -3.19
C TRP A 412 2.84 32.66 -2.94
N ARG A 413 3.25 33.44 -3.95
CA ARG A 413 3.34 34.91 -3.83
C ARG A 413 2.00 35.61 -4.07
N THR A 414 1.17 35.09 -4.99
CA THR A 414 -0.04 35.77 -5.46
C THR A 414 -1.32 35.31 -4.78
N ARG A 415 -1.38 34.03 -4.38
CA ARG A 415 -2.57 33.38 -3.79
C ARG A 415 -2.20 32.48 -2.61
N LYS A 416 -1.38 32.98 -1.68
CA LYS A 416 -0.90 32.21 -0.52
C LYS A 416 -2.03 31.51 0.25
N LYS A 417 -3.19 32.17 0.41
CA LYS A 417 -4.37 31.59 1.08
C LYS A 417 -4.84 30.31 0.38
N ALA A 418 -4.85 30.28 -0.96
CA ALA A 418 -5.25 29.08 -1.71
C ALA A 418 -4.29 27.91 -1.47
N VAL A 419 -2.98 28.18 -1.44
CA VAL A 419 -1.97 27.16 -1.13
C VAL A 419 -2.17 26.61 0.29
N MET A 420 -2.45 27.49 1.25
CA MET A 420 -2.71 27.08 2.64
C MET A 420 -4.00 26.27 2.78
N ILE A 421 -5.07 26.62 2.04
CA ILE A 421 -6.33 25.84 2.03
C ILE A 421 -6.10 24.45 1.47
N ILE A 422 -5.33 24.30 0.39
CA ILE A 422 -5.02 22.98 -0.19
C ILE A 422 -4.20 22.13 0.79
N TRP A 423 -3.21 22.74 1.44
CA TRP A 423 -2.43 22.06 2.47
C TRP A 423 -3.30 21.65 3.68
N LEU A 424 -4.18 22.57 4.15
CA LEU A 424 -5.10 22.30 5.27
C LEU A 424 -6.08 21.17 4.94
N MET A 425 -6.60 21.13 3.70
CA MET A 425 -7.44 20.02 3.25
C MET A 425 -6.67 18.69 3.35
N GLY A 426 -5.41 18.64 2.90
CA GLY A 426 -4.56 17.46 3.06
C GLY A 426 -4.38 17.09 4.54
N PHE A 427 -4.15 18.06 5.42
CA PHE A 427 -3.99 17.83 6.85
C PHE A 427 -5.28 17.25 7.49
N ILE A 428 -6.44 17.84 7.21
CA ILE A 428 -7.75 17.34 7.69
C ILE A 428 -7.98 15.93 7.15
N SER A 429 -7.62 15.67 5.90
CA SER A 429 -7.73 14.35 5.29
C SER A 429 -6.80 13.31 5.95
N ALA A 430 -5.59 13.70 6.32
CA ALA A 430 -4.70 12.85 7.11
C ALA A 430 -5.32 12.54 8.49
N VAL A 431 -5.94 13.54 9.14
CA VAL A 431 -6.69 13.34 10.40
C VAL A 431 -7.87 12.36 10.20
N THR A 432 -8.59 12.44 9.08
CA THR A 432 -9.65 11.47 8.73
C THR A 432 -9.10 10.04 8.72
N VAL A 433 -7.92 9.82 8.12
CA VAL A 433 -7.28 8.49 8.07
C VAL A 433 -6.90 7.98 9.46
N ILE A 434 -6.27 8.81 10.30
CA ILE A 434 -5.85 8.40 11.65
C ILE A 434 -7.03 8.20 12.62
N CYS A 435 -8.20 8.81 12.33
CA CYS A 435 -9.44 8.61 13.07
C CYS A 435 -10.27 7.42 12.54
N ASN A 436 -9.75 6.60 11.65
CA ASN A 436 -10.44 5.45 11.04
C ASN A 436 -11.74 5.81 10.30
N LEU A 437 -11.81 6.99 9.70
CA LEU A 437 -12.96 7.48 8.93
C LEU A 437 -12.70 7.50 7.42
N GLY A 438 -11.57 6.90 7.01
CA GLY A 438 -11.16 6.72 5.63
C GLY A 438 -10.04 5.68 5.51
N TYR A 439 -9.96 4.98 4.37
CA TYR A 439 -9.11 3.81 4.18
C TYR A 439 -9.33 2.75 5.25
N GLN A 440 -10.61 2.46 5.56
CA GLN A 440 -10.96 1.37 6.46
C GLN A 440 -10.56 0.03 5.84
N LYS A 441 -10.38 -0.95 6.71
CA LYS A 441 -10.09 -2.31 6.27
C LYS A 441 -11.37 -2.97 5.77
N TYR A 442 -11.25 -3.77 4.71
CA TYR A 442 -12.37 -4.54 4.19
C TYR A 442 -12.86 -5.55 5.22
N TYR A 443 -11.95 -6.22 5.92
CA TYR A 443 -12.28 -7.14 7.00
C TYR A 443 -12.28 -6.41 8.34
N ARG A 444 -13.39 -6.53 9.07
CA ARG A 444 -13.63 -5.92 10.38
C ARG A 444 -13.83 -7.01 11.46
N PRO A 445 -12.77 -7.77 11.82
CA PRO A 445 -12.86 -8.82 12.83
C PRO A 445 -13.26 -8.28 14.20
N ASP A 446 -12.90 -7.04 14.52
CA ASP A 446 -13.31 -6.32 15.71
C ASP A 446 -14.84 -6.21 15.85
N LEU A 447 -15.56 -5.95 14.76
CA LEU A 447 -17.02 -5.90 14.76
C LEU A 447 -17.64 -7.30 14.75
N LEU A 448 -17.08 -8.24 13.97
CA LEU A 448 -17.60 -9.61 13.93
C LEU A 448 -17.52 -10.29 15.30
N VAL A 449 -16.42 -10.12 16.03
CA VAL A 449 -16.26 -10.67 17.38
C VAL A 449 -17.32 -10.11 18.33
N GLN A 450 -17.65 -8.81 18.26
CA GLN A 450 -18.74 -8.23 19.04
C GLN A 450 -20.09 -8.89 18.72
N VAL A 451 -20.38 -9.13 17.44
CA VAL A 451 -21.63 -9.81 17.02
C VAL A 451 -21.67 -11.25 17.53
N ILE A 452 -20.57 -11.99 17.45
CA ILE A 452 -20.46 -13.35 17.99
C ILE A 452 -20.73 -13.38 19.50
N GLN A 453 -20.08 -12.50 20.26
CA GLN A 453 -20.24 -12.43 21.73
C GLN A 453 -21.64 -12.04 22.18
N GLN A 454 -22.32 -11.21 21.41
CA GLN A 454 -23.70 -10.79 21.71
C GLN A 454 -24.75 -11.89 21.42
N ASN A 455 -24.45 -12.82 20.51
CA ASN A 455 -25.42 -13.79 20.03
C ASN A 455 -25.15 -15.24 20.47
N SER A 456 -23.96 -15.54 21.01
CA SER A 456 -23.60 -16.90 21.45
C SER A 456 -23.25 -16.91 22.93
N GLN A 457 -23.94 -17.83 23.69
CA GLN A 457 -23.73 -18.04 25.12
C GLN A 457 -23.16 -19.45 25.43
N VAL A 458 -23.01 -20.28 24.41
CA VAL A 458 -22.46 -21.65 24.45
C VAL A 458 -21.16 -21.70 23.66
N PRO A 459 -20.38 -22.79 23.74
CA PRO A 459 -19.18 -22.94 22.90
C PRO A 459 -19.46 -22.63 21.43
N VAL A 460 -18.50 -22.03 20.73
CA VAL A 460 -18.64 -21.58 19.35
C VAL A 460 -17.66 -22.33 18.45
N LEU A 461 -18.15 -22.84 17.31
CA LEU A 461 -17.33 -23.26 16.20
C LEU A 461 -17.45 -22.24 15.07
N ILE A 462 -16.33 -21.63 14.64
CA ILE A 462 -16.25 -20.75 13.48
C ILE A 462 -15.65 -21.55 12.34
N ALA A 463 -16.41 -21.76 11.26
CA ALA A 463 -15.97 -22.53 10.10
C ALA A 463 -15.92 -21.67 8.86
N THR A 464 -14.82 -21.81 8.09
CA THR A 464 -14.62 -21.15 6.79
C THR A 464 -14.13 -22.14 5.75
N THR A 465 -14.39 -21.87 4.45
CA THR A 465 -13.72 -22.57 3.36
C THR A 465 -12.28 -22.07 3.21
N HIS A 466 -11.31 -22.98 3.11
CA HIS A 466 -9.89 -22.67 3.02
C HIS A 466 -9.33 -23.08 1.65
N LYS A 467 -8.89 -22.09 0.86
CA LYS A 467 -8.22 -22.29 -0.45
C LYS A 467 -6.76 -21.90 -0.40
N THR A 468 -6.42 -20.88 0.37
CA THR A 468 -5.09 -20.29 0.44
C THR A 468 -4.80 -19.75 1.84
N LEU A 469 -3.58 -19.34 2.09
CA LEU A 469 -3.17 -18.65 3.33
C LEU A 469 -3.99 -17.38 3.65
N VAL A 470 -4.71 -16.82 2.67
CA VAL A 470 -5.58 -15.65 2.86
C VAL A 470 -6.66 -15.94 3.89
N GLN A 471 -7.36 -17.09 3.78
CA GLN A 471 -8.40 -17.48 4.73
C GLN A 471 -7.82 -17.77 6.13
N THR A 472 -6.60 -18.32 6.20
CA THR A 472 -5.90 -18.46 7.49
C THR A 472 -5.70 -17.09 8.13
N GLY A 473 -5.22 -16.09 7.37
CA GLY A 473 -5.06 -14.72 7.84
C GLY A 473 -6.38 -14.06 8.28
N GLU A 474 -7.48 -14.31 7.57
CA GLU A 474 -8.82 -13.83 7.97
C GLU A 474 -9.24 -14.39 9.33
N MET A 475 -9.10 -15.70 9.51
CA MET A 475 -9.44 -16.36 10.77
C MET A 475 -8.49 -15.96 11.91
N MET A 476 -7.19 -15.73 11.62
CA MET A 476 -6.24 -15.15 12.59
C MET A 476 -6.71 -13.79 13.08
N GLY A 477 -7.33 -12.97 12.22
CA GLY A 477 -7.93 -11.69 12.59
C GLY A 477 -9.00 -11.87 13.67
N ILE A 478 -9.93 -12.79 13.48
CA ILE A 478 -11.00 -13.09 14.43
C ILE A 478 -10.42 -13.68 15.72
N ALA A 479 -9.51 -14.66 15.60
CA ALA A 479 -8.89 -15.31 16.77
C ALA A 479 -8.10 -14.31 17.64
N ARG A 480 -7.39 -13.37 16.99
CA ARG A 480 -6.66 -12.32 17.71
C ARG A 480 -7.60 -11.38 18.46
N GLU A 481 -8.67 -10.94 17.84
CA GLU A 481 -9.65 -10.05 18.49
C GLU A 481 -10.38 -10.78 19.64
N LEU A 482 -10.70 -12.08 19.50
CA LEU A 482 -11.21 -12.91 20.59
C LEU A 482 -10.22 -13.00 21.76
N LYS A 483 -8.92 -13.18 21.48
CA LYS A 483 -7.87 -13.23 22.51
C LYS A 483 -7.68 -11.89 23.22
N LEU A 484 -7.90 -10.77 22.54
CA LEU A 484 -7.82 -9.43 23.13
C LEU A 484 -9.09 -9.06 23.90
N SER A 485 -10.20 -9.69 23.58
CA SER A 485 -11.46 -9.52 24.32
C SER A 485 -11.46 -10.41 25.57
N THR A 486 -12.12 -9.97 26.63
CA THR A 486 -12.27 -10.73 27.89
C THR A 486 -13.34 -11.83 27.80
N SER A 487 -13.62 -12.36 26.61
CA SER A 487 -14.66 -13.37 26.42
C SER A 487 -14.31 -14.69 27.11
N GLN A 488 -15.26 -15.23 27.85
CA GLN A 488 -15.14 -16.56 28.52
C GLN A 488 -15.69 -17.71 27.65
N THR A 489 -16.27 -17.40 26.47
CA THR A 489 -16.87 -18.40 25.59
C THR A 489 -15.78 -19.20 24.88
N SER A 490 -15.78 -20.51 25.07
CA SER A 490 -14.86 -21.43 24.39
C SER A 490 -15.13 -21.35 22.87
N THR A 491 -14.12 -20.97 22.11
CA THR A 491 -14.23 -20.84 20.63
C THR A 491 -13.22 -21.76 19.96
N GLN A 492 -13.65 -22.43 18.92
CA GLN A 492 -12.81 -23.24 18.03
C GLN A 492 -12.96 -22.77 16.59
N PHE A 493 -11.96 -23.06 15.76
CA PHE A 493 -11.92 -22.72 14.34
C PHE A 493 -11.81 -23.96 13.50
N LEU A 494 -12.52 -23.99 12.37
CA LEU A 494 -12.37 -24.98 11.32
C LEU A 494 -12.00 -24.29 10.01
N LEU A 495 -10.79 -24.59 9.52
CA LEU A 495 -10.35 -24.25 8.19
C LEU A 495 -10.64 -25.44 7.26
N ALA A 496 -11.83 -25.48 6.67
CA ALA A 496 -12.27 -26.58 5.83
C ALA A 496 -11.63 -26.48 4.44
N HIS A 497 -10.68 -27.37 4.13
CA HIS A 497 -9.94 -27.34 2.89
C HIS A 497 -10.85 -27.48 1.67
N GLN A 498 -10.64 -26.64 0.65
CA GLN A 498 -11.39 -26.68 -0.60
C GLN A 498 -10.45 -26.94 -1.77
N GLU A 499 -10.56 -28.13 -2.34
CA GLU A 499 -9.92 -28.49 -3.61
C GLU A 499 -10.75 -28.00 -4.80
N THR A 500 -10.60 -28.64 -5.95
CA THR A 500 -11.41 -28.36 -7.14
C THR A 500 -12.89 -28.72 -6.95
N ASP A 501 -13.21 -29.72 -6.11
CA ASP A 501 -14.58 -30.06 -5.72
C ASP A 501 -15.01 -29.23 -4.48
N PRO A 502 -16.04 -28.38 -4.61
CA PRO A 502 -16.59 -27.64 -3.46
C PRO A 502 -17.08 -28.53 -2.30
N ASN A 503 -17.41 -29.80 -2.57
CA ASN A 503 -17.90 -30.72 -1.54
C ASN A 503 -16.80 -31.16 -0.54
N THR A 504 -15.53 -30.99 -0.85
CA THR A 504 -14.44 -31.34 0.08
C THR A 504 -14.58 -30.60 1.40
N SER A 505 -14.84 -29.29 1.37
CA SER A 505 -15.07 -28.48 2.58
C SER A 505 -16.35 -28.89 3.32
N THR A 506 -17.39 -29.34 2.59
CA THR A 506 -18.63 -29.86 3.18
C THR A 506 -18.36 -31.12 4.00
N VAL A 507 -17.60 -32.06 3.44
CA VAL A 507 -17.22 -33.33 4.12
C VAL A 507 -16.38 -33.05 5.37
N SER A 508 -15.44 -32.11 5.28
CA SER A 508 -14.62 -31.68 6.42
C SER A 508 -15.47 -31.10 7.54
N LEU A 509 -16.44 -30.24 7.20
CA LEU A 509 -17.41 -29.70 8.16
C LEU A 509 -18.24 -30.82 8.81
N GLU A 510 -18.81 -31.76 8.02
CA GLU A 510 -19.59 -32.88 8.52
C GLU A 510 -18.83 -33.73 9.54
N ASN A 511 -17.60 -34.10 9.21
CA ASN A 511 -16.76 -34.92 10.08
C ASN A 511 -16.44 -34.19 11.40
N THR A 512 -16.18 -32.89 11.34
CA THR A 512 -15.94 -32.08 12.53
C THR A 512 -17.18 -31.97 13.42
N LEU A 513 -18.36 -31.74 12.83
CA LEU A 513 -19.62 -31.60 13.59
C LEU A 513 -20.00 -32.90 14.31
N LYS A 514 -19.65 -34.08 13.77
CA LYS A 514 -19.89 -35.39 14.43
C LYS A 514 -19.01 -35.60 15.66
N GLN A 515 -17.87 -34.92 15.75
CA GLN A 515 -16.90 -35.09 16.84
C GLN A 515 -17.09 -34.11 17.99
N LEU A 516 -17.82 -33.00 17.76
CA LEU A 516 -17.98 -31.95 18.74
C LEU A 516 -19.09 -32.27 19.77
N PRO A 517 -18.82 -32.07 21.06
CA PRO A 517 -19.85 -32.23 22.10
C PRO A 517 -20.90 -31.11 22.00
N ARG A 518 -22.16 -31.44 22.08
CA ARG A 518 -23.28 -30.50 22.13
C ARG A 518 -23.57 -30.07 23.56
N PRO A 519 -24.08 -28.84 23.81
CA PRO A 519 -24.51 -27.84 22.85
C PRO A 519 -23.37 -26.93 22.38
N PHE A 520 -23.45 -26.43 21.14
CA PHE A 520 -22.57 -25.37 20.58
C PHE A 520 -23.29 -24.56 19.51
N ASP A 521 -22.79 -23.34 19.25
CA ASP A 521 -23.23 -22.51 18.13
C ASP A 521 -22.23 -22.61 16.98
N LEU A 522 -22.71 -22.91 15.78
CA LEU A 522 -21.93 -22.97 14.54
C LEU A 522 -22.06 -21.64 13.79
N TRP A 523 -20.93 -20.98 13.56
CA TRP A 523 -20.81 -19.80 12.70
C TRP A 523 -20.12 -20.19 11.40
N LEU A 524 -20.87 -20.20 10.29
CA LEU A 524 -20.31 -20.34 8.95
C LEU A 524 -19.92 -18.95 8.47
N VAL A 525 -18.60 -18.65 8.44
CA VAL A 525 -18.06 -17.34 8.08
C VAL A 525 -17.30 -17.47 6.76
N ASN A 526 -17.73 -16.76 5.71
CA ASN A 526 -17.18 -16.86 4.35
C ASN A 526 -17.09 -18.33 3.90
N PHE A 527 -18.11 -19.12 4.23
CA PHE A 527 -18.18 -20.54 3.90
C PHE A 527 -18.87 -20.73 2.54
N HIS A 528 -18.08 -20.87 1.48
CA HIS A 528 -18.53 -20.90 0.08
C HIS A 528 -18.73 -22.32 -0.47
N ALA A 529 -18.96 -23.31 0.39
CA ALA A 529 -19.30 -24.68 0.02
C ALA A 529 -20.79 -24.98 0.31
N PRO A 530 -21.37 -26.03 -0.29
CA PRO A 530 -22.70 -26.49 0.06
C PRO A 530 -22.83 -26.77 1.55
N THR A 531 -23.99 -26.47 2.12
CA THR A 531 -24.21 -26.71 3.55
C THR A 531 -24.31 -28.21 3.83
N ALA A 532 -23.58 -28.69 4.82
CA ALA A 532 -23.53 -30.07 5.26
C ALA A 532 -24.93 -30.60 5.69
N ALA A 533 -25.14 -31.89 5.54
CA ALA A 533 -26.41 -32.51 5.95
C ALA A 533 -26.61 -32.43 7.47
N GLU A 534 -25.52 -32.55 8.25
CA GLU A 534 -25.50 -32.43 9.70
C GLU A 534 -25.91 -31.04 10.21
N VAL A 535 -25.65 -30.00 9.43
CA VAL A 535 -26.07 -28.61 9.76
C VAL A 535 -27.59 -28.51 9.72
N LYS A 536 -28.29 -29.35 8.90
CA LYS A 536 -29.76 -29.40 8.85
C LYS A 536 -30.38 -29.94 10.16
N GLN A 537 -29.61 -30.61 11.00
CA GLN A 537 -30.03 -31.05 12.33
C GLN A 537 -29.89 -29.95 13.40
N CYS A 538 -29.25 -28.85 13.08
CA CYS A 538 -29.17 -27.68 13.91
C CYS A 538 -30.27 -26.68 13.55
N LEU A 539 -30.72 -25.89 14.52
CA LEU A 539 -31.71 -24.84 14.27
C LEU A 539 -30.99 -23.62 13.66
N ALA A 540 -31.41 -23.25 12.44
CA ALA A 540 -30.92 -21.99 11.87
C ALA A 540 -31.46 -20.81 12.67
N ASP A 541 -30.58 -19.90 13.07
CA ASP A 541 -31.01 -18.65 13.70
C ASP A 541 -31.56 -17.72 12.61
N THR A 542 -32.84 -17.39 12.73
CA THR A 542 -33.56 -16.54 11.79
C THR A 542 -33.50 -15.06 12.12
N LYS A 543 -32.77 -14.69 13.19
CA LYS A 543 -32.60 -13.29 13.56
C LYS A 543 -31.88 -12.52 12.45
N SER A 544 -32.40 -11.35 12.14
CA SER A 544 -31.69 -10.38 11.29
C SER A 544 -30.46 -9.86 12.06
N LEU A 545 -29.29 -10.34 11.67
CA LEU A 545 -28.03 -9.91 12.26
C LEU A 545 -27.49 -8.66 11.57
N THR A 546 -26.70 -7.88 12.28
CA THR A 546 -25.99 -6.73 11.73
C THR A 546 -24.97 -7.20 10.68
N THR A 547 -24.98 -6.65 9.50
CA THR A 547 -23.96 -6.94 8.48
C THR A 547 -22.61 -6.40 8.91
N VAL A 548 -21.54 -7.18 8.71
CA VAL A 548 -20.16 -6.77 8.99
C VAL A 548 -19.37 -6.83 7.70
N ASP A 549 -18.69 -5.72 7.36
CA ASP A 549 -17.88 -5.63 6.16
C ASP A 549 -16.83 -6.74 6.09
N GLY A 550 -16.71 -7.37 4.92
CA GLY A 550 -15.78 -8.45 4.64
C GLY A 550 -16.22 -9.83 5.11
N TYR A 551 -17.34 -9.95 5.80
CA TYR A 551 -17.83 -11.23 6.32
C TYR A 551 -19.28 -11.52 5.92
N GLU A 552 -19.48 -12.62 5.19
CA GLU A 552 -20.78 -13.27 5.03
C GLU A 552 -20.88 -14.36 6.09
N TYR A 553 -21.93 -14.35 6.93
CA TYR A 553 -22.05 -15.35 7.97
C TYR A 553 -23.47 -15.83 8.21
N LYS A 554 -23.57 -17.08 8.64
CA LYS A 554 -24.81 -17.75 9.04
C LYS A 554 -24.60 -18.44 10.38
N ILE A 555 -25.60 -18.44 11.24
CA ILE A 555 -25.55 -19.04 12.58
C ILE A 555 -26.52 -20.22 12.63
N TYR A 556 -26.07 -21.30 13.27
CA TYR A 556 -26.85 -22.48 13.57
C TYR A 556 -26.64 -22.87 15.02
N GLN A 557 -27.72 -23.17 15.72
CA GLN A 557 -27.71 -23.66 17.09
C GLN A 557 -27.77 -25.18 17.08
N CYS A 558 -26.69 -25.86 17.44
CA CYS A 558 -26.58 -27.31 17.50
C CYS A 558 -26.79 -27.76 18.95
N ARG A 559 -28.02 -28.15 19.26
CA ARG A 559 -28.44 -28.55 20.61
C ARG A 559 -28.35 -30.08 20.82
#